data_80184b4aded4ae065c1e1fb82c161076
#
_entry.id   80184b4aded4ae065c1e1fb82c161076
#
_cell.length_a   1.000
_cell.length_b   1.000
_cell.length_c   1.000
_cell.angle_alpha   90.00
_cell.angle_beta   90.00
_cell.angle_gamma   90.00
#
_symmetry.space_group_name_H-M   'P 1'
#
loop_
_entity.id
_entity.type
_entity.pdbx_description
1 polymer ?
#
loop_
_entity_poly.entity_id
_entity_poly.type
_entity_poly.pdbx_seq_one_letter_code
_entity_poly.pdbx_strand_id
1 'polypeptide(L)'
;MKIVFASNNAHKLEEVRKILAPMEVLGLREVGFDSEIDETGTTLEANSMLKAQVVWQWLVEQGVDTTMLGVFADDTGLEIAALGGAPGVYSARWAGEPSNDARNRQKALCELTGVQDRSARFRTVITWIDAQGAQQVEGIVNGRMAEEESGEGGFGYDVLFIPEGHNATFAALPAEEKNAISHRARALHALRAILK
;
A
#
# COMPACT_ATOMS: atom_id res chain seq x y z
N MET A 1 9.44 -18.85 -10.67
CA MET A 1 8.73 -17.64 -11.17
C MET A 1 9.43 -16.42 -10.57
N LYS A 2 9.75 -15.41 -11.38
CA LYS A 2 10.26 -14.11 -10.91
C LYS A 2 9.09 -13.18 -10.64
N ILE A 3 9.17 -12.41 -9.56
CA ILE A 3 8.12 -11.48 -9.16
C ILE A 3 8.69 -10.08 -9.14
N VAL A 4 8.06 -9.15 -9.86
CA VAL A 4 8.45 -7.74 -9.87
C VAL A 4 7.40 -6.93 -9.12
N PHE A 5 7.84 -6.12 -8.18
CA PHE A 5 6.99 -5.18 -7.46
C PHE A 5 7.09 -3.78 -8.07
N ALA A 6 6.01 -3.34 -8.69
CA ALA A 6 5.92 -2.05 -9.39
C ALA A 6 5.71 -0.88 -8.41
N SER A 7 6.72 -0.60 -7.60
CA SER A 7 6.71 0.51 -6.64
C SER A 7 8.11 1.09 -6.44
N ASN A 8 8.20 2.41 -6.37
CA ASN A 8 9.42 3.14 -6.02
C ASN A 8 9.57 3.36 -4.50
N ASN A 9 8.57 2.95 -3.69
CA ASN A 9 8.59 3.12 -2.25
C ASN A 9 9.44 2.03 -1.58
N ALA A 10 10.63 2.41 -1.07
CA ALA A 10 11.57 1.48 -0.44
C ALA A 10 10.99 0.81 0.82
N HIS A 11 10.19 1.52 1.62
CA HIS A 11 9.55 0.95 2.81
C HIS A 11 8.55 -0.14 2.44
N LYS A 12 7.75 0.08 1.39
CA LYS A 12 6.84 -0.94 0.87
C LYS A 12 7.59 -2.17 0.37
N LEU A 13 8.68 -1.98 -0.40
CA LEU A 13 9.48 -3.09 -0.91
C LEU A 13 10.08 -3.95 0.22
N GLU A 14 10.56 -3.30 1.29
CA GLU A 14 11.08 -4.01 2.45
C GLU A 14 10.01 -4.84 3.16
N GLU A 15 8.82 -4.29 3.40
CA GLU A 15 7.69 -5.01 3.98
C GLU A 15 7.26 -6.20 3.10
N VAL A 16 7.15 -5.97 1.78
CA VAL A 16 6.78 -7.00 0.80
C VAL A 16 7.76 -8.17 0.84
N ARG A 17 9.07 -7.90 0.82
CA ARG A 17 10.11 -8.93 0.86
C ARG A 17 10.04 -9.78 2.13
N LYS A 18 9.79 -9.15 3.28
CA LYS A 18 9.63 -9.86 4.56
C LYS A 18 8.40 -10.78 4.54
N ILE A 19 7.28 -10.30 4.03
CA ILE A 19 6.01 -11.03 4.04
C ILE A 19 5.99 -12.17 3.00
N LEU A 20 6.54 -11.95 1.81
CA LEU A 20 6.56 -12.93 0.74
C LEU A 20 7.72 -13.93 0.82
N ALA A 21 8.64 -13.80 1.78
CA ALA A 21 9.73 -14.77 1.95
C ALA A 21 9.20 -16.20 1.99
N PRO A 22 9.87 -17.20 1.34
CA PRO A 22 11.15 -17.13 0.65
C PRO A 22 11.09 -16.74 -0.84
N MET A 23 9.99 -16.15 -1.34
CA MET A 23 9.86 -15.74 -2.74
C MET A 23 10.80 -14.55 -3.02
N GLU A 24 11.48 -14.59 -4.16
CA GLU A 24 12.33 -13.49 -4.60
C GLU A 24 11.50 -12.40 -5.26
N VAL A 25 11.50 -11.20 -4.66
CA VAL A 25 10.80 -10.03 -5.18
C VAL A 25 11.81 -8.99 -5.63
N LEU A 26 11.77 -8.64 -6.91
CA LEU A 26 12.58 -7.61 -7.53
C LEU A 26 11.85 -6.26 -7.48
N GLY A 27 12.56 -5.21 -7.11
CA GLY A 27 12.08 -3.83 -7.22
C GLY A 27 12.31 -3.26 -8.63
N LEU A 28 11.73 -2.10 -8.92
CA LEU A 28 11.82 -1.45 -10.23
C LEU A 28 13.25 -1.20 -10.69
N ARG A 29 14.12 -0.71 -9.80
CA ARG A 29 15.54 -0.46 -10.11
C ARG A 29 16.30 -1.74 -10.45
N GLU A 30 15.96 -2.85 -9.85
CA GLU A 30 16.65 -4.14 -10.07
C GLU A 30 16.31 -4.75 -11.44
N VAL A 31 15.17 -4.36 -12.01
CA VAL A 31 14.79 -4.74 -13.38
C VAL A 31 15.14 -3.66 -14.41
N GLY A 32 15.71 -2.52 -13.98
CA GLY A 32 16.14 -1.42 -14.87
C GLY A 32 15.01 -0.47 -15.27
N PHE A 33 13.89 -0.45 -14.54
CA PHE A 33 12.81 0.50 -14.76
C PHE A 33 13.04 1.76 -13.93
N ASP A 34 13.36 2.89 -14.57
CA ASP A 34 13.71 4.15 -13.90
C ASP A 34 12.67 5.27 -14.12
N SER A 35 11.57 4.99 -14.83
CA SER A 35 10.55 6.00 -15.10
C SER A 35 9.62 6.19 -13.90
N GLU A 36 9.10 7.40 -13.74
CA GLU A 36 7.98 7.66 -12.85
C GLU A 36 6.69 7.16 -13.47
N ILE A 37 5.78 6.68 -12.63
CA ILE A 37 4.45 6.23 -13.06
C ILE A 37 3.43 7.20 -12.47
N ASP A 38 2.77 7.96 -13.31
CA ASP A 38 1.74 8.91 -12.91
C ASP A 38 0.49 8.17 -12.42
N GLU A 39 0.12 8.39 -11.17
CA GLU A 39 -1.10 7.83 -10.57
C GLU A 39 -2.30 8.73 -10.87
N THR A 40 -2.90 8.55 -12.05
CA THR A 40 -4.04 9.34 -12.54
C THR A 40 -5.40 8.74 -12.20
N GLY A 41 -5.42 7.56 -11.59
CA GLY A 41 -6.64 6.87 -11.20
C GLY A 41 -7.36 7.56 -10.04
N THR A 42 -8.68 7.45 -10.02
CA THR A 42 -9.55 7.97 -8.95
C THR A 42 -9.90 6.94 -7.89
N THR A 43 -9.41 5.71 -8.03
CA THR A 43 -9.58 4.60 -7.08
C THR A 43 -8.27 3.86 -6.87
N LEU A 44 -8.16 3.13 -5.75
CA LEU A 44 -7.00 2.29 -5.46
C LEU A 44 -6.83 1.19 -6.52
N GLU A 45 -7.95 0.63 -6.99
CA GLU A 45 -7.98 -0.37 -8.05
C GLU A 45 -7.37 0.15 -9.35
N ALA A 46 -7.77 1.36 -9.75
CA ALA A 46 -7.30 1.98 -10.99
C ALA A 46 -5.80 2.28 -10.93
N ASN A 47 -5.31 2.86 -9.82
CA ASN A 47 -3.88 3.15 -9.68
C ASN A 47 -3.03 1.88 -9.55
N SER A 48 -3.50 0.88 -8.81
CA SER A 48 -2.81 -0.41 -8.71
C SER A 48 -2.71 -1.09 -10.09
N MET A 49 -3.80 -1.10 -10.85
CA MET A 49 -3.83 -1.64 -12.22
C MET A 49 -2.87 -0.87 -13.14
N LEU A 50 -2.94 0.45 -13.15
CA LEU A 50 -2.11 1.30 -13.99
C LEU A 50 -0.62 1.03 -13.74
N LYS A 51 -0.20 1.02 -12.48
CA LYS A 51 1.21 0.75 -12.13
C LYS A 51 1.67 -0.63 -12.61
N ALA A 52 0.86 -1.65 -12.38
CA ALA A 52 1.20 -3.00 -12.80
C ALA A 52 1.28 -3.13 -14.33
N GLN A 53 0.32 -2.53 -15.06
CA GLN A 53 0.28 -2.55 -16.52
C GLN A 53 1.47 -1.85 -17.15
N VAL A 54 1.85 -0.66 -16.67
CA VAL A 54 2.99 0.10 -17.21
C VAL A 54 4.28 -0.72 -17.10
N VAL A 55 4.53 -1.33 -15.94
CA VAL A 55 5.75 -2.12 -15.73
C VAL A 55 5.71 -3.42 -16.52
N TRP A 56 4.57 -4.10 -16.57
CA TRP A 56 4.39 -5.31 -17.36
C TRP A 56 4.68 -5.06 -18.84
N GLN A 57 4.06 -4.01 -19.41
CA GLN A 57 4.23 -3.66 -20.81
C GLN A 57 5.69 -3.30 -21.14
N TRP A 58 6.33 -2.50 -20.27
CA TRP A 58 7.72 -2.18 -20.44
C TRP A 58 8.62 -3.43 -20.46
N LEU A 59 8.40 -4.40 -19.55
CA LEU A 59 9.17 -5.65 -19.53
C LEU A 59 8.98 -6.47 -20.81
N VAL A 60 7.76 -6.52 -21.35
CA VAL A 60 7.47 -7.15 -22.65
C VAL A 60 8.23 -6.46 -23.78
N GLU A 61 8.24 -5.13 -23.83
CA GLU A 61 8.96 -4.32 -24.81
C GLU A 61 10.49 -4.49 -24.72
N GLN A 62 11.02 -4.76 -23.52
CA GLN A 62 12.44 -5.11 -23.31
C GLN A 62 12.77 -6.56 -23.75
N GLY A 63 11.80 -7.33 -24.22
CA GLY A 63 11.98 -8.72 -24.64
C GLY A 63 12.19 -9.70 -23.48
N VAL A 64 11.75 -9.36 -22.29
CA VAL A 64 11.82 -10.26 -21.12
C VAL A 64 10.87 -11.42 -21.31
N ASP A 65 11.35 -12.66 -21.06
CA ASP A 65 10.48 -13.85 -21.10
C ASP A 65 9.44 -13.79 -19.97
N THR A 66 8.18 -13.63 -20.39
CA THR A 66 7.03 -13.48 -19.48
C THR A 66 6.42 -14.80 -19.03
N THR A 67 6.90 -15.96 -19.52
CA THR A 67 6.32 -17.27 -19.16
C THR A 67 6.52 -17.62 -17.68
N MET A 68 7.59 -17.10 -17.07
CA MET A 68 7.92 -17.31 -15.67
C MET A 68 8.08 -15.98 -14.92
N LEU A 69 7.31 -14.96 -15.32
CA LEU A 69 7.33 -13.62 -14.76
C LEU A 69 5.94 -13.23 -14.30
N GLY A 70 5.87 -12.53 -13.18
CA GLY A 70 4.69 -11.82 -12.78
C GLY A 70 5.05 -10.44 -12.24
N VAL A 71 4.18 -9.49 -12.48
CA VAL A 71 4.29 -8.12 -11.97
C VAL A 71 3.13 -7.86 -11.04
N PHE A 72 3.40 -7.25 -9.90
CA PHE A 72 2.33 -6.70 -9.09
C PHE A 72 2.61 -5.28 -8.64
N ALA A 73 1.54 -4.54 -8.43
CA ALA A 73 1.57 -3.20 -7.84
C ALA A 73 0.55 -3.14 -6.70
N ASP A 74 0.85 -2.35 -5.67
CA ASP A 74 -0.12 -2.01 -4.64
C ASP A 74 -0.53 -0.54 -4.73
N ASP A 75 -1.78 -0.27 -4.38
CA ASP A 75 -2.19 1.06 -3.97
C ASP A 75 -2.90 1.00 -2.62
N THR A 76 -2.66 2.01 -1.77
CA THR A 76 -3.10 1.98 -0.38
C THR A 76 -3.72 3.31 0.00
N GLY A 77 -4.88 3.24 0.62
CA GLY A 77 -5.58 4.40 1.18
C GLY A 77 -5.97 4.20 2.65
N LEU A 78 -5.92 5.30 3.38
CA LEU A 78 -6.60 5.48 4.66
C LEU A 78 -7.99 6.02 4.36
N GLU A 79 -9.02 5.38 4.86
CA GLU A 79 -10.40 5.80 4.72
C GLU A 79 -10.97 6.10 6.11
N ILE A 80 -11.40 7.35 6.35
CA ILE A 80 -11.92 7.83 7.64
C ILE A 80 -13.43 8.02 7.51
N ALA A 81 -14.21 7.32 8.31
CA ALA A 81 -15.67 7.28 8.18
C ALA A 81 -16.31 8.68 8.31
N ALA A 82 -15.92 9.44 9.32
CA ALA A 82 -16.43 10.78 9.57
C ALA A 82 -16.11 11.80 8.45
N LEU A 83 -15.13 11.48 7.59
CA LEU A 83 -14.72 12.30 6.44
C LEU A 83 -15.23 11.72 5.11
N GLY A 84 -16.25 10.87 5.15
CA GLY A 84 -16.84 10.26 3.95
C GLY A 84 -15.87 9.35 3.19
N GLY A 85 -14.87 8.77 3.88
CA GLY A 85 -13.84 7.92 3.29
C GLY A 85 -12.58 8.67 2.83
N ALA A 86 -12.52 9.99 3.01
CA ALA A 86 -11.27 10.71 2.76
C ALA A 86 -10.19 10.31 3.80
N PRO A 87 -8.91 10.38 3.41
CA PRO A 87 -8.33 10.76 2.13
C PRO A 87 -8.43 9.71 1.01
N GLY A 88 -8.65 8.43 1.31
CA GLY A 88 -8.79 7.36 0.31
C GLY A 88 -7.59 7.28 -0.64
N VAL A 89 -7.82 7.28 -1.94
CA VAL A 89 -6.78 7.22 -2.99
C VAL A 89 -5.78 8.40 -2.93
N TYR A 90 -6.17 9.50 -2.29
CA TYR A 90 -5.32 10.68 -2.14
C TYR A 90 -4.45 10.66 -0.88
N SER A 91 -4.35 9.54 -0.16
CA SER A 91 -3.67 9.45 1.15
C SER A 91 -2.25 10.01 1.15
N ALA A 92 -1.47 9.74 0.11
CA ALA A 92 -0.09 10.22 0.04
C ALA A 92 0.03 11.74 -0.22
N ARG A 93 -0.96 12.35 -0.88
CA ARG A 93 -0.96 13.76 -1.32
C ARG A 93 -2.14 14.58 -0.79
N TRP A 94 -2.76 14.15 0.30
CA TRP A 94 -3.98 14.76 0.82
C TRP A 94 -3.81 16.23 1.25
N ALA A 95 -2.64 16.60 1.75
CA ALA A 95 -2.31 17.98 2.09
C ALA A 95 -1.66 18.76 0.94
N GLY A 96 -1.69 18.22 -0.30
CA GLY A 96 -1.13 18.82 -1.51
C GLY A 96 0.25 18.30 -1.89
N GLU A 97 0.74 18.80 -3.02
CA GLU A 97 2.06 18.45 -3.55
C GLU A 97 3.14 19.48 -3.09
N PRO A 98 4.41 19.07 -2.96
CA PRO A 98 4.88 17.69 -2.97
C PRO A 98 4.36 16.90 -1.76
N SER A 99 4.24 15.58 -1.91
CA SER A 99 3.79 14.68 -0.84
C SER A 99 4.60 14.88 0.46
N ASN A 100 3.89 14.97 1.59
CA ASN A 100 4.53 15.17 2.89
C ASN A 100 3.68 14.53 4.00
N ASP A 101 4.20 13.46 4.59
CA ASP A 101 3.51 12.69 5.61
C ASP A 101 3.11 13.53 6.82
N ALA A 102 4.00 14.42 7.30
CA ALA A 102 3.69 15.27 8.45
C ALA A 102 2.54 16.24 8.18
N ARG A 103 2.50 16.86 6.99
CA ARG A 103 1.38 17.73 6.58
C ARG A 103 0.08 16.93 6.42
N ASN A 104 0.15 15.73 5.87
CA ASN A 104 -1.00 14.85 5.73
C ASN A 104 -1.58 14.44 7.09
N ARG A 105 -0.71 14.08 8.05
CA ARG A 105 -1.11 13.74 9.43
C ARG A 105 -1.71 14.93 10.17
N GLN A 106 -1.08 16.11 10.05
CA GLN A 106 -1.61 17.34 10.65
C GLN A 106 -3.00 17.68 10.12
N LYS A 107 -3.22 17.52 8.80
CA LYS A 107 -4.54 17.70 8.20
C LYS A 107 -5.55 16.73 8.79
N ALA A 108 -5.20 15.44 8.92
CA ALA A 108 -6.08 14.44 9.53
C ALA A 108 -6.49 14.81 10.96
N LEU A 109 -5.54 15.22 11.79
CA LEU A 109 -5.80 15.65 13.17
C LEU A 109 -6.69 16.90 13.22
N CYS A 110 -6.44 17.87 12.35
CA CYS A 110 -7.23 19.09 12.27
C CYS A 110 -8.69 18.81 11.85
N GLU A 111 -8.89 18.01 10.80
CA GLU A 111 -10.22 17.66 10.31
C GLU A 111 -11.02 16.79 11.29
N LEU A 112 -10.34 16.07 12.17
CA LEU A 112 -10.94 15.25 13.23
C LEU A 112 -11.07 15.98 14.57
N THR A 113 -10.78 17.28 14.64
CA THR A 113 -10.94 18.08 15.86
C THR A 113 -12.42 18.15 16.28
N GLY A 114 -12.73 17.66 17.49
CA GLY A 114 -14.10 17.61 18.01
C GLY A 114 -14.98 16.50 17.41
N VAL A 115 -14.45 15.68 16.51
CA VAL A 115 -15.16 14.56 15.91
C VAL A 115 -15.09 13.36 16.86
N GLN A 116 -16.25 12.82 17.23
CA GLN A 116 -16.33 11.67 18.15
C GLN A 116 -16.14 10.33 17.41
N ASP A 117 -16.75 10.18 16.23
CA ASP A 117 -16.53 9.00 15.42
C ASP A 117 -15.18 9.09 14.71
N ARG A 118 -14.22 8.38 15.24
CA ARG A 118 -12.86 8.31 14.70
C ARG A 118 -12.61 7.02 13.92
N SER A 119 -13.67 6.29 13.58
CA SER A 119 -13.59 5.03 12.83
C SER A 119 -12.85 5.25 11.51
N ALA A 120 -11.91 4.38 11.23
CA ALA A 120 -11.11 4.43 10.01
C ALA A 120 -10.72 3.01 9.60
N ARG A 121 -10.30 2.87 8.34
CA ARG A 121 -9.68 1.64 7.87
C ARG A 121 -8.53 1.94 6.92
N PHE A 122 -7.52 1.11 6.96
CA PHE A 122 -6.57 1.02 5.87
C PHE A 122 -7.02 -0.04 4.88
N ARG A 123 -6.91 0.29 3.61
CA ARG A 123 -7.21 -0.61 2.49
C ARG A 123 -6.04 -0.62 1.52
N THR A 124 -5.57 -1.80 1.15
CA THR A 124 -4.59 -2.00 0.09
C THR A 124 -5.22 -2.85 -1.00
N VAL A 125 -5.15 -2.39 -2.23
CA VAL A 125 -5.47 -3.17 -3.43
C VAL A 125 -4.17 -3.55 -4.12
N ILE A 126 -4.02 -4.81 -4.46
CA ILE A 126 -2.91 -5.34 -5.24
C ILE A 126 -3.46 -5.81 -6.58
N THR A 127 -2.85 -5.35 -7.66
CA THR A 127 -3.03 -5.91 -9.00
C THR A 127 -1.84 -6.80 -9.32
N TRP A 128 -2.13 -8.06 -9.67
CA TRP A 128 -1.19 -9.03 -10.22
C TRP A 128 -1.40 -9.15 -11.72
N ILE A 129 -0.32 -9.18 -12.50
CA ILE A 129 -0.35 -9.43 -13.95
C ILE A 129 0.69 -10.50 -14.29
N ASP A 130 0.28 -11.50 -15.04
CA ASP A 130 1.12 -12.52 -15.65
C ASP A 130 0.65 -12.84 -17.08
N ALA A 131 1.20 -13.88 -17.68
CA ALA A 131 0.82 -14.33 -19.04
C ALA A 131 -0.65 -14.78 -19.15
N GLN A 132 -1.34 -15.03 -18.05
CA GLN A 132 -2.75 -15.44 -18.02
C GLN A 132 -3.70 -14.24 -17.91
N GLY A 133 -3.18 -13.06 -17.57
CA GLY A 133 -3.96 -11.83 -17.46
C GLY A 133 -3.79 -11.12 -16.12
N ALA A 134 -4.72 -10.23 -15.81
CA ALA A 134 -4.70 -9.42 -14.62
C ALA A 134 -5.73 -9.90 -13.58
N GLN A 135 -5.33 -9.93 -12.31
CA GLN A 135 -6.19 -10.23 -11.17
C GLN A 135 -5.98 -9.18 -10.08
N GLN A 136 -7.03 -8.89 -9.31
CA GLN A 136 -6.93 -7.98 -8.17
C GLN A 136 -7.33 -8.69 -6.89
N VAL A 137 -6.60 -8.37 -5.83
CA VAL A 137 -6.90 -8.79 -4.45
C VAL A 137 -6.78 -7.60 -3.52
N GLU A 138 -7.41 -7.68 -2.36
CA GLU A 138 -7.35 -6.61 -1.37
C GLU A 138 -7.07 -7.11 0.05
N GLY A 139 -6.60 -6.19 0.87
CA GLY A 139 -6.47 -6.38 2.31
C GLY A 139 -6.98 -5.15 3.05
N ILE A 140 -7.82 -5.36 4.04
CA ILE A 140 -8.46 -4.30 4.85
C ILE A 140 -8.12 -4.53 6.31
N VAL A 141 -7.80 -3.46 7.02
CA VAL A 141 -7.72 -3.43 8.48
C VAL A 141 -8.59 -2.31 9.00
N ASN A 142 -9.61 -2.67 9.76
CA ASN A 142 -10.42 -1.70 10.49
C ASN A 142 -9.68 -1.21 11.74
N GLY A 143 -10.05 -0.03 12.19
CA GLY A 143 -9.46 0.58 13.37
C GLY A 143 -10.05 1.98 13.60
N ARG A 144 -9.27 2.81 14.24
CA ARG A 144 -9.63 4.20 14.54
C ARG A 144 -8.43 5.12 14.50
N MET A 145 -8.69 6.40 14.30
CA MET A 145 -7.67 7.44 14.37
C MET A 145 -7.42 7.86 15.83
N ALA A 146 -6.17 7.91 16.22
CA ALA A 146 -5.73 8.47 17.49
C ALA A 146 -5.93 10.01 17.53
N GLU A 147 -5.96 10.59 18.72
CA GLU A 147 -6.04 12.04 18.90
C GLU A 147 -4.68 12.75 18.80
N GLU A 148 -3.60 11.99 18.95
CA GLU A 148 -2.22 12.45 18.86
C GLU A 148 -1.33 11.37 18.23
N GLU A 149 -0.18 11.77 17.72
CA GLU A 149 0.81 10.85 17.16
C GLU A 149 1.47 10.02 18.26
N SER A 150 1.66 8.72 18.03
CA SER A 150 2.31 7.81 18.97
C SER A 150 3.13 6.75 18.22
N GLY A 151 4.31 6.43 18.76
CA GLY A 151 5.25 5.47 18.20
C GLY A 151 6.20 6.09 17.18
N GLU A 152 7.24 5.33 16.83
CA GLU A 152 8.32 5.77 15.93
C GLU A 152 8.48 4.86 14.71
N GLY A 153 7.73 3.75 14.67
CA GLY A 153 7.79 2.77 13.58
C GLY A 153 6.92 3.12 12.38
N GLY A 154 7.12 2.40 11.28
CA GLY A 154 6.27 2.52 10.10
C GLY A 154 6.49 3.81 9.31
N PHE A 155 5.44 4.26 8.60
CA PHE A 155 5.43 5.47 7.78
C PHE A 155 3.99 5.98 7.56
N GLY A 156 3.86 7.17 6.96
CA GLY A 156 2.55 7.74 6.65
C GLY A 156 1.71 7.98 7.90
N TYR A 157 0.53 7.41 7.95
CA TYR A 157 -0.42 7.55 9.05
C TYR A 157 -0.29 6.49 10.15
N ASP A 158 0.72 5.64 10.12
CA ASP A 158 0.90 4.57 11.11
C ASP A 158 0.96 5.09 12.56
N VAL A 159 1.48 6.30 12.77
CA VAL A 159 1.55 6.97 14.08
C VAL A 159 0.19 7.45 14.61
N LEU A 160 -0.85 7.45 13.76
CA LEU A 160 -2.21 7.87 14.11
C LEU A 160 -3.23 6.73 14.05
N PHE A 161 -2.93 5.61 13.42
CA PHE A 161 -3.90 4.53 13.21
C PHE A 161 -3.75 3.44 14.26
N ILE A 162 -4.82 3.23 15.04
CA ILE A 162 -4.94 2.16 16.04
C ILE A 162 -5.79 1.05 15.42
N PRO A 163 -5.22 -0.13 15.12
CA PRO A 163 -5.98 -1.24 14.54
C PRO A 163 -6.98 -1.84 15.53
N GLU A 164 -8.06 -2.38 15.01
CA GLU A 164 -9.07 -3.07 15.83
C GLU A 164 -8.46 -4.18 16.68
N GLY A 165 -8.89 -4.26 17.95
CA GLY A 165 -8.35 -5.21 18.91
C GLY A 165 -7.06 -4.76 19.62
N HIS A 166 -6.54 -3.57 19.28
CA HIS A 166 -5.33 -3.00 19.88
C HIS A 166 -5.62 -1.65 20.55
N ASN A 167 -4.71 -1.25 21.46
CA ASN A 167 -4.73 0.07 22.10
C ASN A 167 -3.54 0.94 21.70
N ALA A 168 -2.63 0.40 20.90
CA ALA A 168 -1.44 1.09 20.39
C ALA A 168 -1.58 1.35 18.89
N THR A 169 -0.95 2.40 18.39
CA THR A 169 -0.88 2.72 16.96
C THR A 169 0.01 1.70 16.23
N PHE A 170 -0.16 1.58 14.91
CA PHE A 170 0.72 0.75 14.09
C PHE A 170 2.20 1.10 14.28
N ALA A 171 2.52 2.38 14.48
CA ALA A 171 3.89 2.84 14.72
C ALA A 171 4.44 2.46 16.11
N ALA A 172 3.56 2.21 17.08
CA ALA A 172 3.95 1.78 18.41
C ALA A 172 3.99 0.25 18.58
N LEU A 173 3.43 -0.50 17.62
CA LEU A 173 3.51 -1.96 17.60
C LEU A 173 4.90 -2.43 17.13
N PRO A 174 5.37 -3.60 17.62
CA PRO A 174 6.53 -4.26 17.02
C PRO A 174 6.33 -4.52 15.54
N ALA A 175 7.38 -4.35 14.74
CA ALA A 175 7.29 -4.50 13.28
C ALA A 175 6.75 -5.88 12.84
N GLU A 176 7.09 -6.94 13.56
CA GLU A 176 6.59 -8.30 13.29
C GLU A 176 5.08 -8.40 13.51
N GLU A 177 4.57 -7.79 14.58
CA GLU A 177 3.15 -7.77 14.89
C GLU A 177 2.38 -6.96 13.84
N LYS A 178 2.85 -5.75 13.50
CA LYS A 178 2.28 -4.96 12.42
C LYS A 178 2.25 -5.73 11.11
N ASN A 179 3.37 -6.38 10.73
CA ASN A 179 3.48 -7.15 9.49
C ASN A 179 2.56 -8.38 9.46
N ALA A 180 2.13 -8.89 10.62
CA ALA A 180 1.19 -10.01 10.68
C ALA A 180 -0.27 -9.56 10.45
N ILE A 181 -0.64 -8.33 10.85
CA ILE A 181 -2.03 -7.87 10.87
C ILE A 181 -2.36 -6.78 9.87
N SER A 182 -1.35 -6.13 9.25
CA SER A 182 -1.55 -4.95 8.41
C SER A 182 -2.37 -5.23 7.14
N HIS A 183 -3.00 -4.19 6.61
CA HIS A 183 -3.71 -4.20 5.33
C HIS A 183 -2.84 -4.78 4.19
N ARG A 184 -1.57 -4.36 4.11
CA ARG A 184 -0.62 -4.90 3.12
C ARG A 184 -0.34 -6.38 3.34
N ALA A 185 -0.16 -6.82 4.58
CA ALA A 185 0.04 -8.24 4.88
C ALA A 185 -1.17 -9.07 4.43
N ARG A 186 -2.38 -8.62 4.72
CA ARG A 186 -3.62 -9.30 4.29
C ARG A 186 -3.74 -9.35 2.76
N ALA A 187 -3.44 -8.25 2.06
CA ALA A 187 -3.44 -8.21 0.60
C ALA A 187 -2.37 -9.15 0.01
N LEU A 188 -1.16 -9.18 0.58
CA LEU A 188 -0.07 -10.08 0.14
C LEU A 188 -0.37 -11.55 0.43
N HIS A 189 -1.06 -11.87 1.52
CA HIS A 189 -1.55 -13.24 1.77
C HIS A 189 -2.59 -13.66 0.73
N ALA A 190 -3.50 -12.75 0.37
CA ALA A 190 -4.46 -13.00 -0.70
C ALA A 190 -3.77 -13.16 -2.06
N LEU A 191 -2.75 -12.33 -2.36
CA LEU A 191 -1.91 -12.49 -3.54
C LEU A 191 -1.23 -13.86 -3.55
N ARG A 192 -0.60 -14.27 -2.44
CA ARG A 192 0.09 -15.56 -2.35
C ARG A 192 -0.82 -16.75 -2.62
N ALA A 193 -2.12 -16.64 -2.33
CA ALA A 193 -3.08 -17.70 -2.60
C ALA A 193 -3.36 -17.91 -4.11
N ILE A 194 -3.15 -16.89 -4.93
CA ILE A 194 -3.31 -16.96 -6.39
C ILE A 194 -2.00 -17.25 -7.13
N LEU A 195 -0.84 -17.08 -6.47
CA LEU A 195 0.48 -17.45 -7.00
C LEU A 195 0.68 -18.96 -6.83
N LYS A 196 0.14 -19.76 -7.72
CA LYS A 196 0.27 -21.23 -7.70
C LYS A 196 1.23 -21.74 -8.75
#